data_3e232491bcfc97c18f47066c2bd57542
#
_entry.id   3e232491bcfc97c18f47066c2bd57542
#
_cell.length_a   1.000
_cell.length_b   1.000
_cell.length_c   1.000
_cell.angle_alpha   90.00
_cell.angle_beta   90.00
_cell.angle_gamma   90.00
#
_symmetry.space_group_name_H-M   'P 1'
#
loop_
_entity.id
_entity.type
_entity.pdbx_description
1 polymer ?
#
loop_
_entity_poly.entity_id
_entity_poly.type
_entity_poly.pdbx_seq_one_letter_code
_entity_poly.pdbx_strand_id
1 'polypeptide(L)'
;MTAPPTTDRKVRLAARGALDRKAVDLVILDVQWLSSVTDYFLVCSGRSTTHVASIVDAVRAALKAAEVRLLHAEGAPESGWMLLDYGDVLVHVFLEATRLYYALERLWGDAPSVPVER
;
A
#
# COMPACT_ATOMS: atom_id res chain seq x y z
N MET A 1 4.61 0.86 -27.44
CA MET A 1 4.37 0.04 -26.23
C MET A 1 5.37 0.42 -25.16
N THR A 2 4.88 0.83 -23.99
CA THR A 2 5.75 1.20 -22.88
C THR A 2 6.07 -0.03 -22.05
N ALA A 3 7.31 -0.07 -21.54
CA ALA A 3 7.70 -1.14 -20.62
C ALA A 3 6.90 -1.01 -19.31
N PRO A 4 6.63 -2.12 -18.61
CA PRO A 4 5.99 -2.04 -17.30
C PRO A 4 6.87 -1.26 -16.33
N PRO A 5 6.28 -0.57 -15.34
CA PRO A 5 7.06 0.18 -14.37
C PRO A 5 7.93 -0.74 -13.52
N THR A 6 9.06 -0.22 -13.05
CA THR A 6 9.89 -0.91 -12.07
C THR A 6 9.14 -1.06 -10.76
N THR A 7 9.60 -1.95 -9.89
CA THR A 7 9.00 -2.14 -8.57
C THR A 7 9.02 -0.84 -7.75
N ASP A 8 10.12 -0.10 -7.80
CA ASP A 8 10.23 1.19 -7.13
C ASP A 8 9.16 2.16 -7.66
N ARG A 9 8.99 2.22 -8.96
CA ARG A 9 7.98 3.10 -9.56
C ARG A 9 6.56 2.68 -9.17
N LYS A 10 6.28 1.39 -9.13
CA LYS A 10 4.96 0.88 -8.72
C LYS A 10 4.60 1.35 -7.31
N VAL A 11 5.52 1.18 -6.36
CA VAL A 11 5.22 1.55 -4.98
C VAL A 11 5.04 3.06 -4.84
N ARG A 12 5.78 3.86 -5.60
CA ARG A 12 5.64 5.31 -5.59
C ARG A 12 4.33 5.77 -6.23
N LEU A 13 3.89 5.12 -7.29
CA LEU A 13 2.59 5.39 -7.91
C LEU A 13 1.46 5.05 -6.95
N ALA A 14 1.57 3.93 -6.26
CA ALA A 14 0.58 3.54 -5.26
C ALA A 14 0.53 4.55 -4.11
N ALA A 15 1.69 4.97 -3.62
CA ALA A 15 1.79 5.96 -2.55
C ALA A 15 1.16 7.29 -2.96
N ARG A 16 1.43 7.74 -4.18
CA ARG A 16 0.85 8.99 -4.70
C ARG A 16 -0.69 8.89 -4.77
N GLY A 17 -1.21 7.76 -5.27
CA GLY A 17 -2.66 7.54 -5.29
C GLY A 17 -3.28 7.62 -3.91
N ALA A 18 -2.64 6.97 -2.93
CA ALA A 18 -3.11 7.01 -1.55
C ALA A 18 -3.07 8.42 -0.96
N LEU A 19 -1.98 9.16 -1.21
CA LEU A 19 -1.83 10.54 -0.71
C LEU A 19 -2.81 11.50 -1.35
N ASP A 20 -3.19 11.29 -2.62
CA ASP A 20 -4.21 12.09 -3.28
C ASP A 20 -5.56 12.01 -2.56
N ARG A 21 -5.79 10.94 -1.80
CA ARG A 21 -6.98 10.77 -0.97
C ARG A 21 -6.67 11.00 0.50
N LYS A 22 -5.56 11.68 0.80
CA LYS A 22 -5.18 12.09 2.15
C LYS A 22 -4.99 10.91 3.11
N ALA A 23 -4.41 9.82 2.61
CA ALA A 23 -4.07 8.69 3.48
C ALA A 23 -3.21 9.14 4.66
N VAL A 24 -3.48 8.55 5.82
CA VAL A 24 -2.84 8.91 7.07
C VAL A 24 -1.67 7.98 7.35
N ASP A 25 -0.58 8.52 7.89
CA ASP A 25 0.58 7.74 8.36
C ASP A 25 1.09 6.75 7.31
N LEU A 26 1.25 7.22 6.07
CA LEU A 26 1.74 6.39 4.99
C LEU A 26 3.23 6.14 5.14
N VAL A 27 3.62 4.87 5.08
CA VAL A 27 5.02 4.45 5.02
C VAL A 27 5.22 3.45 3.90
N ILE A 28 6.41 3.48 3.31
CA ILE A 28 6.88 2.45 2.40
C ILE A 28 8.03 1.74 3.11
N LEU A 29 7.93 0.43 3.23
CA LEU A 29 8.95 -0.41 3.87
C LEU A 29 9.62 -1.26 2.81
N ASP A 30 10.94 -1.21 2.76
CA ASP A 30 11.75 -2.06 1.90
C ASP A 30 11.96 -3.39 2.63
N VAL A 31 11.34 -4.45 2.11
CA VAL A 31 11.41 -5.78 2.72
C VAL A 31 12.10 -6.79 1.81
N GLN A 32 12.80 -6.31 0.78
CA GLN A 32 13.39 -7.18 -0.25
C GLN A 32 14.30 -8.25 0.33
N TRP A 33 15.09 -7.90 1.33
CA TRP A 33 16.05 -8.82 1.93
C TRP A 33 15.50 -9.55 3.16
N LEU A 34 14.29 -9.18 3.60
CA LEU A 34 13.60 -9.81 4.73
C LEU A 34 12.53 -10.80 4.28
N SER A 35 12.07 -10.68 3.04
CA SER A 35 10.98 -11.48 2.51
C SER A 35 11.27 -11.95 1.10
N SER A 36 10.99 -13.21 0.83
CA SER A 36 11.04 -13.76 -0.53
C SER A 36 9.72 -13.59 -1.27
N VAL A 37 8.69 -13.06 -0.60
CA VAL A 37 7.34 -12.95 -1.15
C VAL A 37 7.12 -11.64 -1.88
N THR A 38 7.66 -10.55 -1.34
CA THR A 38 7.44 -9.23 -1.90
C THR A 38 8.65 -8.34 -1.64
N ASP A 39 8.77 -7.27 -2.41
CA ASP A 39 9.90 -6.32 -2.28
C ASP A 39 9.55 -5.15 -1.37
N TYR A 40 8.31 -4.66 -1.42
CA TYR A 40 7.89 -3.49 -0.65
C TYR A 40 6.53 -3.69 -0.02
N PHE A 41 6.37 -3.14 1.18
CA PHE A 41 5.07 -2.90 1.79
C PHE A 41 4.77 -1.42 1.67
N LEU A 42 3.56 -1.09 1.23
CA LEU A 42 3.00 0.24 1.38
C LEU A 42 1.92 0.12 2.46
N VAL A 43 2.07 0.86 3.55
CA VAL A 43 1.15 0.81 4.68
C VAL A 43 0.60 2.20 4.92
N CYS A 44 -0.71 2.32 4.99
CA CYS A 44 -1.36 3.60 5.28
C CYS A 44 -2.70 3.36 5.95
N SER A 45 -3.33 4.44 6.38
CA SER A 45 -4.60 4.36 7.10
C SER A 45 -5.62 5.35 6.56
N GLY A 46 -6.89 5.01 6.75
CA GLY A 46 -8.00 5.90 6.53
C GLY A 46 -8.72 6.16 7.84
N ARG A 47 -9.40 7.29 7.94
CA ARG A 47 -10.09 7.71 9.18
C ARG A 47 -11.48 7.11 9.34
N SER A 48 -12.04 6.61 8.24
CA SER A 48 -13.36 5.99 8.23
C SER A 48 -13.36 4.87 7.20
N THR A 49 -14.38 4.03 7.21
CA THR A 49 -14.53 2.98 6.21
C THR A 49 -14.66 3.55 4.80
N THR A 50 -15.38 4.66 4.66
CA THR A 50 -15.49 5.37 3.37
C THR A 50 -14.14 5.89 2.91
N HIS A 51 -13.33 6.43 3.84
CA HIS A 51 -11.98 6.92 3.53
C HIS A 51 -11.08 5.78 3.09
N VAL A 52 -11.12 4.64 3.80
CA VAL A 52 -10.37 3.43 3.41
C VAL A 52 -10.73 3.01 1.98
N ALA A 53 -12.03 2.94 1.66
CA ALA A 53 -12.47 2.57 0.33
C ALA A 53 -11.98 3.56 -0.73
N SER A 54 -12.02 4.85 -0.43
CA SER A 54 -11.54 5.90 -1.33
C SER A 54 -10.05 5.76 -1.62
N ILE A 55 -9.24 5.47 -0.59
CA ILE A 55 -7.79 5.24 -0.74
C ILE A 55 -7.54 4.03 -1.64
N VAL A 56 -8.22 2.93 -1.37
CA VAL A 56 -8.07 1.70 -2.16
C VAL A 56 -8.42 1.96 -3.63
N ASP A 57 -9.52 2.67 -3.89
CA ASP A 57 -9.93 2.98 -5.26
C ASP A 57 -8.87 3.83 -5.97
N ALA A 58 -8.29 4.81 -5.29
CA ALA A 58 -7.27 5.67 -5.88
C ALA A 58 -5.98 4.91 -6.18
N VAL A 59 -5.55 4.02 -5.27
CA VAL A 59 -4.37 3.17 -5.49
C VAL A 59 -4.60 2.27 -6.71
N ARG A 60 -5.75 1.62 -6.77
CA ARG A 60 -6.09 0.72 -7.88
C ARG A 60 -6.13 1.49 -9.20
N ALA A 61 -6.73 2.67 -9.22
CA ALA A 61 -6.81 3.49 -10.42
C ALA A 61 -5.43 3.92 -10.90
N ALA A 62 -4.56 4.35 -9.98
CA ALA A 62 -3.21 4.79 -10.33
C ALA A 62 -2.39 3.65 -10.94
N LEU A 63 -2.47 2.46 -10.37
CA LEU A 63 -1.71 1.31 -10.88
C LEU A 63 -2.31 0.76 -12.16
N LYS A 64 -3.63 0.77 -12.30
CA LYS A 64 -4.29 0.38 -13.53
C LYS A 64 -3.90 1.30 -14.69
N ALA A 65 -3.83 2.60 -14.44
CA ALA A 65 -3.40 3.57 -15.46
C ALA A 65 -1.97 3.32 -15.92
N ALA A 66 -1.13 2.74 -15.07
CA ALA A 66 0.24 2.34 -15.41
C ALA A 66 0.32 0.90 -15.92
N GLU A 67 -0.82 0.28 -16.19
CA GLU A 67 -0.93 -1.10 -16.70
C GLU A 67 -0.34 -2.14 -15.73
N VAL A 68 -0.42 -1.87 -14.44
CA VAL A 68 -0.01 -2.83 -13.40
C VAL A 68 -1.24 -3.64 -12.98
N ARG A 69 -1.11 -4.94 -13.07
CA ARG A 69 -2.21 -5.86 -12.75
C ARG A 69 -2.28 -6.16 -11.26
N LEU A 70 -3.47 -6.02 -10.70
CA LEU A 70 -3.76 -6.49 -9.35
C LEU A 70 -3.89 -8.01 -9.39
N LEU A 71 -3.09 -8.71 -8.59
CA LEU A 71 -3.09 -10.17 -8.56
C LEU A 71 -4.14 -10.72 -7.60
N HIS A 72 -4.31 -10.08 -6.45
CA HIS A 72 -5.21 -10.54 -5.41
C HIS A 72 -5.58 -9.39 -4.48
N ALA A 73 -6.80 -9.42 -3.97
CA ALA A 73 -7.25 -8.46 -2.97
C ALA A 73 -7.97 -9.21 -1.86
N GLU A 74 -7.73 -8.81 -0.62
CA GLU A 74 -8.37 -9.38 0.55
C GLU A 74 -8.89 -8.29 1.47
N GLY A 75 -9.90 -8.65 2.26
CA GLY A 75 -10.48 -7.76 3.25
C GLY A 75 -11.57 -6.88 2.69
N ALA A 76 -12.07 -6.02 3.54
CA ALA A 76 -13.12 -5.06 3.20
C ALA A 76 -12.95 -3.83 4.08
N PRO A 77 -13.43 -2.64 3.64
CA PRO A 77 -13.34 -1.44 4.46
C PRO A 77 -13.94 -1.64 5.85
N GLU A 78 -15.04 -2.37 5.95
CA GLU A 78 -15.75 -2.61 7.21
C GLU A 78 -14.94 -3.47 8.19
N SER A 79 -14.03 -4.31 7.67
CA SER A 79 -13.16 -5.13 8.53
C SER A 79 -12.00 -4.34 9.11
N GLY A 80 -11.77 -3.13 8.62
CA GLY A 80 -10.69 -2.27 9.09
C GLY A 80 -9.34 -2.56 8.45
N TRP A 81 -9.30 -3.44 7.45
CA TRP A 81 -8.06 -3.78 6.75
C TRP A 81 -8.35 -4.26 5.34
N MET A 82 -7.59 -3.74 4.41
CA MET A 82 -7.61 -4.22 3.03
C MET A 82 -6.19 -4.44 2.55
N LEU A 83 -5.98 -5.55 1.83
CA LEU A 83 -4.72 -5.90 1.23
C LEU A 83 -4.88 -5.90 -0.29
N LEU A 84 -3.97 -5.23 -0.97
CA LEU A 84 -3.86 -5.29 -2.42
C LEU A 84 -2.51 -5.90 -2.78
N ASP A 85 -2.54 -7.05 -3.42
CA ASP A 85 -1.34 -7.81 -3.77
C ASP A 85 -1.01 -7.59 -5.25
N TYR A 86 0.11 -6.90 -5.50
CA TYR A 86 0.63 -6.67 -6.84
C TYR A 86 1.89 -7.51 -7.12
N GLY A 87 2.16 -8.50 -6.26
CA GLY A 87 3.30 -9.39 -6.38
C GLY A 87 4.52 -8.83 -5.66
N ASP A 88 5.22 -7.92 -6.29
CA ASP A 88 6.42 -7.27 -5.71
C ASP A 88 6.09 -6.12 -4.77
N VAL A 89 4.83 -5.70 -4.72
CA VAL A 89 4.35 -4.66 -3.80
C VAL A 89 3.06 -5.14 -3.14
N LEU A 90 3.03 -5.13 -1.82
CA LEU A 90 1.81 -5.37 -1.05
C LEU A 90 1.35 -4.05 -0.44
N VAL A 91 0.12 -3.67 -0.73
CA VAL A 91 -0.48 -2.44 -0.22
C VAL A 91 -1.44 -2.80 0.91
N HIS A 92 -1.17 -2.26 2.10
CA HIS A 92 -2.01 -2.45 3.29
C HIS A 92 -2.70 -1.14 3.62
N VAL A 93 -4.01 -1.13 3.60
CA VAL A 93 -4.81 0.03 3.99
C VAL A 93 -5.64 -0.33 5.20
N PHE A 94 -5.39 0.36 6.31
CA PHE A 94 -6.05 0.09 7.58
C PHE A 94 -7.00 1.24 7.95
N LEU A 95 -8.05 0.91 8.69
CA LEU A 95 -8.72 1.91 9.50
C LEU A 95 -7.76 2.26 10.64
N GLU A 96 -7.65 3.53 11.03
CA GLU A 96 -6.66 3.97 12.02
C GLU A 96 -6.64 3.11 13.29
N ALA A 97 -7.81 2.83 13.85
CA ALA A 97 -7.93 2.03 15.08
C ALA A 97 -7.40 0.61 14.87
N THR A 98 -7.66 0.02 13.71
CA THR A 98 -7.23 -1.34 13.38
C THR A 98 -5.70 -1.40 13.20
N ARG A 99 -5.12 -0.35 12.63
CA ARG A 99 -3.66 -0.29 12.44
C ARG A 99 -2.93 -0.31 13.78
N LEU A 100 -3.46 0.40 14.77
CA LEU A 100 -2.89 0.38 16.12
C LEU A 100 -2.93 -1.02 16.71
N TYR A 101 -3.99 -1.77 16.44
CA TYR A 101 -4.14 -3.13 16.93
C TYR A 101 -3.12 -4.08 16.30
N TYR A 102 -2.99 -4.05 14.99
CA TYR A 102 -2.08 -4.95 14.27
C TYR A 102 -0.62 -4.52 14.37
N ALA A 103 -0.35 -3.23 14.43
CA ALA A 103 1.01 -2.67 14.53
C ALA A 103 1.96 -3.33 13.52
N LEU A 104 1.53 -3.42 12.27
CA LEU A 104 2.24 -4.16 11.22
C LEU A 104 3.70 -3.71 11.07
N GLU A 105 3.97 -2.43 11.25
CA GLU A 105 5.32 -1.88 11.17
C GLU A 105 6.28 -2.49 12.19
N ARG A 106 5.75 -2.97 13.32
CA ARG A 106 6.58 -3.59 14.36
C ARG A 106 7.03 -4.99 13.98
N LEU A 107 6.26 -5.66 13.13
CA LEU A 107 6.63 -6.98 12.62
C LEU A 107 7.85 -6.88 11.70
N TRP A 108 8.02 -5.72 11.09
CA TRP A 108 9.10 -5.44 10.16
C TRP A 108 9.94 -4.26 10.63
N GLY A 109 10.15 -4.16 11.97
CA GLY A 109 10.80 -3.01 12.60
C GLY A 109 12.19 -2.70 12.08
N ASP A 110 12.92 -3.71 11.58
CA ASP A 110 14.25 -3.55 11.02
C ASP A 110 14.24 -3.18 9.55
N ALA A 111 13.07 -3.16 8.91
CA ALA A 111 12.97 -2.83 7.49
C ALA A 111 13.16 -1.33 7.30
N PRO A 112 14.05 -0.92 6.37
CA PRO A 112 14.23 0.51 6.12
C PRO A 112 13.00 1.13 5.49
N SER A 113 12.69 2.35 5.91
CA SER A 113 11.63 3.15 5.29
C SER A 113 12.17 3.82 4.04
N VAL A 114 11.36 3.84 3.00
CA VAL A 114 11.69 4.52 1.75
C VAL A 114 11.07 5.92 1.81
N PRO A 115 11.85 7.00 1.56
CA PRO A 115 11.27 8.33 1.55
C PRO A 115 10.14 8.47 0.53
N VAL A 116 9.07 9.14 0.93
CA VAL A 116 7.91 9.38 0.09
C VAL A 116 7.85 10.86 -0.24
N GLU A 117 7.77 11.19 -1.53
CA GLU A 117 7.56 12.56 -1.98
C GLU A 117 6.08 12.92 -1.81
N ARG A 118 5.85 14.06 -1.17
CA ARG A 118 4.50 14.54 -0.91
C ARG A 118 4.22 15.84 -1.63
#